data_aeb9670b09a1d53447507fc8b6e77d3c
#
_entry.id   aeb9670b09a1d53447507fc8b6e77d3c
#
_cell.length_a   1.000
_cell.length_b   1.000
_cell.length_c   1.000
_cell.angle_alpha   90.00
_cell.angle_beta   90.00
_cell.angle_gamma   90.00
#
_symmetry.space_group_name_H-M   'P 1'
#
loop_
_entity.id
_entity.type
_entity.pdbx_description
1 polymer ?
#
loop_
_entity_poly.entity_id
_entity_poly.type
_entity_poly.pdbx_seq_one_letter_code
_entity_poly.pdbx_strand_id
1 'polypeptide(L)'
;MLRSFYLKSLSNWTLFIVFLVSATFIAAKSNGVETEENTPDIESAKVIDNDDIEAKVDSPIKVAQESSGKGVVWGKSSKAKELEQKSAATSSASSAIKTEEPQPVQKTTVQRPVSAVRLPEKTEPAKVLTNTNISEEKFLLKSSRQRGSTDLVETLLEVTGDVKQVSNELKATTDKMEVVAGFRYEERVDQFSLSTGPLVSIRQYNLAKSKMKIGEQIKMPELDEELQTIVCSLEGDKVSLFSPHGSLRGEQLLLIEDLPGNTLTLDRLLPNKEIRVGDTWKISDSVLRSFLSVDAVTGSNVEAVLTAVADKMAMIEVVGDVSGVYLGAATEMSIRAKFQFDLTAQRINWLGLLIEENRSIGHVGPGLDLVARLQVKISPIETPQVLTDNTIREISVKPNNNVLKLKYDGNKGPWRFSHDRDWYVFQDDPQTTILRKLHKGELVAQCNIADMGKVDIKTMTNLDKFKKELADGLGKNFGKIVAAEEHTNKSGYKIFTVLIDGTVEELSLRWIYNLMTDQNGQQSVIVFVVEADMLEQFSDADEVLLKTYQMGKK
;
A
#
# COMPACT_ATOMS: atom_id res chain seq x y z
N MET A 1 -4.19 9.43 37.41
CA MET A 1 -3.10 9.23 38.37
C MET A 1 -1.97 8.44 37.69
N LEU A 2 -1.37 9.00 36.64
CA LEU A 2 -0.25 8.43 35.88
C LEU A 2 0.56 9.58 35.28
N ARG A 3 1.00 10.50 36.15
CA ARG A 3 2.05 11.48 35.89
C ARG A 3 3.00 11.41 37.08
N SER A 4 4.18 10.92 36.84
CA SER A 4 5.37 11.00 37.71
C SER A 4 6.05 9.64 37.88
N PHE A 5 6.77 9.20 36.86
CA PHE A 5 7.95 8.35 37.03
C PHE A 5 8.99 8.71 35.96
N TYR A 6 9.45 9.98 36.06
CA TYR A 6 10.80 10.32 35.63
C TYR A 6 11.67 10.20 36.84
N LEU A 7 12.38 9.11 37.01
CA LEU A 7 13.48 9.06 37.96
C LEU A 7 14.49 7.96 37.59
N LYS A 8 15.60 8.47 37.24
CA LYS A 8 16.99 7.99 37.45
C LYS A 8 17.12 6.59 38.04
N SER A 9 17.82 5.71 37.25
CA SER A 9 18.40 4.42 37.68
C SER A 9 17.51 3.19 37.70
N LEU A 10 16.62 3.07 36.74
CA LEU A 10 16.21 1.74 36.26
C LEU A 10 16.87 1.57 34.89
N SER A 11 17.54 0.43 34.67
CA SER A 11 18.16 0.14 33.37
C SER A 11 17.12 0.40 32.28
N ASN A 12 17.47 1.07 31.20
CA ASN A 12 16.59 1.39 30.06
C ASN A 12 15.80 0.18 29.53
N TRP A 13 16.19 -1.00 29.90
CA TRP A 13 15.63 -2.30 29.54
C TRP A 13 14.25 -2.57 30.14
N THR A 14 14.04 -2.28 31.41
CA THR A 14 12.78 -2.60 32.10
C THR A 14 11.62 -1.75 31.56
N LEU A 15 11.89 -0.49 31.25
CA LEU A 15 10.91 0.41 30.63
C LEU A 15 10.55 -0.03 29.20
N PHE A 16 11.52 -0.56 28.45
CA PHE A 16 11.33 -0.98 27.06
C PHE A 16 10.53 -2.29 26.96
N ILE A 17 10.77 -3.23 27.87
CA ILE A 17 10.02 -4.51 27.93
C ILE A 17 8.56 -4.27 28.31
N VAL A 18 8.28 -3.38 29.26
CA VAL A 18 6.90 -2.99 29.64
C VAL A 18 6.22 -2.25 28.48
N PHE A 19 6.94 -1.41 27.72
CA PHE A 19 6.38 -0.73 26.54
C PHE A 19 6.04 -1.70 25.41
N LEU A 20 6.85 -2.74 25.19
CA LEU A 20 6.59 -3.79 24.21
C LEU A 20 5.41 -4.68 24.57
N VAL A 21 5.14 -4.87 25.86
CA VAL A 21 3.98 -5.64 26.36
C VAL A 21 2.69 -4.80 26.33
N SER A 22 2.76 -3.49 26.58
CA SER A 22 1.60 -2.59 26.57
C SER A 22 1.28 -2.03 25.18
N ALA A 23 2.20 -2.13 24.20
CA ALA A 23 2.02 -1.61 22.84
C ALA A 23 0.99 -2.40 22.00
N THR A 24 0.32 -3.38 22.57
CA THR A 24 -0.79 -4.06 21.90
C THR A 24 -1.95 -3.10 21.58
N PHE A 25 -1.99 -1.87 22.14
CA PHE A 25 -3.09 -0.93 21.95
C PHE A 25 -2.75 0.56 21.90
N ILE A 26 -1.49 0.96 21.71
CA ILE A 26 -1.16 2.40 21.70
C ILE A 26 -0.22 2.75 20.57
N ALA A 27 -0.69 3.47 19.54
CA ALA A 27 0.08 4.08 18.48
C ALA A 27 0.73 5.41 18.92
N ALA A 28 2.01 5.66 18.64
CA ALA A 28 2.78 6.81 19.14
C ALA A 28 2.60 8.07 18.28
N LYS A 29 2.55 9.20 18.98
CA LYS A 29 2.41 10.55 18.43
C LYS A 29 3.76 11.00 17.84
N SER A 30 3.80 11.37 16.56
CA SER A 30 4.97 11.99 15.94
C SER A 30 5.07 13.45 16.35
N ASN A 31 6.19 13.83 16.96
CA ASN A 31 6.59 15.24 17.09
C ASN A 31 7.26 15.69 15.79
N GLY A 32 6.73 16.77 15.21
CA GLY A 32 7.30 17.38 14.02
C GLY A 32 8.68 17.98 14.29
N VAL A 33 9.59 17.68 13.40
CA VAL A 33 10.83 18.44 13.19
C VAL A 33 10.79 18.89 11.74
N GLU A 34 10.73 20.20 11.57
CA GLU A 34 10.86 20.86 10.26
C GLU A 34 12.27 20.63 9.72
N THR A 35 12.38 20.07 8.55
CA THR A 35 13.58 20.16 7.71
C THR A 35 13.16 20.79 6.38
N GLU A 36 13.67 21.99 6.12
CA GLU A 36 13.62 22.63 4.81
C GLU A 36 14.38 21.74 3.81
N GLU A 37 13.68 21.23 2.82
CA GLU A 37 14.28 20.57 1.68
C GLU A 37 13.82 21.22 0.38
N ASN A 38 14.81 21.68 -0.38
CA ASN A 38 14.66 22.21 -1.74
C ASN A 38 14.00 21.18 -2.64
N THR A 39 12.81 21.50 -3.12
CA THR A 39 12.11 20.74 -4.15
C THR A 39 12.59 21.16 -5.54
N PRO A 40 12.98 20.24 -6.43
CA PRO A 40 13.08 20.53 -7.83
C PRO A 40 11.66 20.61 -8.43
N ASP A 41 11.38 21.70 -9.11
CA ASP A 41 10.17 21.95 -9.86
C ASP A 41 9.90 20.82 -10.86
N ILE A 42 8.74 20.19 -10.70
CA ILE A 42 8.16 19.33 -11.74
C ILE A 42 7.26 20.24 -12.57
N GLU A 43 7.86 20.84 -13.60
CA GLU A 43 7.08 21.52 -14.63
C GLU A 43 6.29 20.51 -15.47
N SER A 44 5.00 20.82 -15.59
CA SER A 44 4.05 20.38 -16.60
C SER A 44 3.67 18.89 -16.68
N ALA A 45 2.90 18.40 -15.71
CA ALA A 45 1.73 17.65 -16.10
C ALA A 45 0.57 18.67 -16.20
N LYS A 46 0.12 18.97 -17.40
CA LYS A 46 -1.07 19.83 -17.59
C LYS A 46 -2.25 19.19 -16.85
N VAL A 47 -2.74 19.93 -15.88
CA VAL A 47 -4.03 19.70 -15.25
C VAL A 47 -5.08 19.73 -16.37
N ILE A 48 -5.75 18.63 -16.62
CA ILE A 48 -6.91 18.57 -17.48
C ILE A 48 -8.08 19.03 -16.63
N ASP A 49 -8.70 20.14 -17.02
CA ASP A 49 -9.83 20.74 -16.33
C ASP A 49 -11.03 19.77 -16.28
N ASN A 50 -11.76 19.78 -15.17
CA ASN A 50 -12.87 18.88 -14.88
C ASN A 50 -14.08 18.98 -15.85
N ASP A 51 -14.14 20.00 -16.68
CA ASP A 51 -15.23 20.21 -17.65
C ASP A 51 -15.06 19.49 -18.99
N ASP A 52 -13.91 18.86 -19.23
CA ASP A 52 -13.59 18.17 -20.49
C ASP A 52 -14.06 16.70 -20.56
N ILE A 53 -14.71 16.17 -19.51
CA ILE A 53 -15.21 14.78 -19.52
C ILE A 53 -16.51 14.64 -20.35
N GLU A 54 -17.23 15.73 -20.56
CA GLU A 54 -18.49 15.72 -21.36
C GLU A 54 -18.34 16.16 -22.82
N ALA A 55 -17.22 16.74 -23.25
CA ALA A 55 -17.15 17.41 -24.55
C ALA A 55 -15.84 17.29 -25.32
N LYS A 56 -15.25 16.10 -25.45
CA LYS A 56 -14.19 15.89 -26.50
C LYS A 56 -14.17 14.44 -27.01
N VAL A 57 -15.07 14.15 -27.91
CA VAL A 57 -15.01 13.04 -28.86
C VAL A 57 -14.77 13.60 -30.28
N ASP A 58 -14.03 14.61 -30.48
CA ASP A 58 -13.64 15.04 -31.85
C ASP A 58 -12.33 15.81 -31.84
N SER A 59 -11.24 15.14 -32.15
CA SER A 59 -10.17 15.63 -33.04
C SER A 59 -8.94 14.69 -33.02
N PRO A 60 -8.37 14.33 -34.17
CA PRO A 60 -7.19 13.50 -34.27
C PRO A 60 -5.92 14.28 -33.94
N ILE A 61 -5.11 13.77 -33.02
CA ILE A 61 -3.80 14.33 -32.68
C ILE A 61 -2.83 14.04 -33.82
N LYS A 62 -2.34 15.08 -34.46
CA LYS A 62 -1.24 15.01 -35.43
C LYS A 62 0.05 14.61 -34.72
N VAL A 63 0.61 13.50 -35.14
CA VAL A 63 1.97 13.07 -34.79
C VAL A 63 2.96 13.96 -35.53
N ALA A 64 3.74 14.75 -34.80
CA ALA A 64 4.91 15.42 -35.35
C ALA A 64 6.10 14.47 -35.25
N GLN A 65 6.64 14.06 -36.40
CA GLN A 65 7.96 13.47 -36.54
C GLN A 65 9.00 14.57 -36.31
N GLU A 66 9.93 14.35 -35.39
CA GLU A 66 11.18 15.08 -35.35
C GLU A 66 12.39 14.15 -35.45
N SER A 67 13.23 14.50 -36.39
CA SER A 67 14.44 13.84 -36.82
C SER A 67 15.64 14.18 -35.94
N SER A 68 16.44 13.15 -35.70
CA SER A 68 17.91 13.10 -35.57
C SER A 68 18.73 14.37 -35.30
N GLY A 69 19.58 14.29 -34.27
CA GLY A 69 20.95 14.69 -34.51
C GLY A 69 21.69 15.45 -33.42
N LYS A 70 22.77 14.86 -32.99
CA LYS A 70 24.02 15.43 -32.47
C LYS A 70 24.19 15.61 -30.96
N GLY A 71 25.10 14.78 -30.47
CA GLY A 71 25.75 14.88 -29.17
C GLY A 71 26.66 16.10 -29.01
N VAL A 72 26.90 16.50 -27.80
CA VAL A 72 28.05 17.31 -27.36
C VAL A 72 28.49 16.86 -25.95
N VAL A 73 29.75 16.71 -25.91
CA VAL A 73 30.85 16.36 -25.02
C VAL A 73 30.89 17.17 -23.70
N TRP A 74 31.29 16.48 -22.67
CA TRP A 74 31.90 16.82 -21.37
C TRP A 74 32.63 18.16 -21.21
N GLY A 75 32.44 18.77 -20.03
CA GLY A 75 33.34 19.76 -19.45
C GLY A 75 33.33 19.75 -17.94
N LYS A 76 34.40 19.22 -17.34
CA LYS A 76 34.75 19.38 -15.90
C LYS A 76 35.18 20.81 -15.61
N SER A 77 34.78 21.38 -14.45
CA SER A 77 35.69 22.28 -13.74
C SER A 77 35.30 22.44 -12.27
N SER A 78 36.29 22.15 -11.46
CA SER A 78 36.52 22.38 -10.05
C SER A 78 36.47 23.83 -9.62
N LYS A 79 36.00 24.15 -8.39
CA LYS A 79 36.75 24.92 -7.38
C LYS A 79 36.04 24.92 -6.04
N ALA A 80 36.80 24.43 -5.06
CA ALA A 80 36.59 24.63 -3.65
C ALA A 80 37.13 26.01 -3.24
N LYS A 81 36.60 26.64 -2.20
CA LYS A 81 37.28 27.21 -1.04
C LYS A 81 36.40 28.18 -0.28
N GLU A 82 36.26 27.87 1.01
CA GLU A 82 36.53 28.73 2.16
C GLU A 82 35.70 29.99 2.39
N LEU A 83 35.02 30.01 3.52
CA LEU A 83 35.33 31.00 4.59
C LEU A 83 34.56 30.66 5.87
N GLU A 84 35.38 30.51 6.91
CA GLU A 84 35.05 30.41 8.34
C GLU A 84 34.67 31.78 8.97
N GLN A 85 33.99 31.67 10.13
CA GLN A 85 34.03 32.54 11.30
C GLN A 85 33.24 33.83 11.31
N LYS A 86 32.37 33.91 12.30
CA LYS A 86 32.38 34.74 13.54
C LYS A 86 31.02 34.64 14.24
N SER A 87 30.93 34.06 15.35
CA SER A 87 31.12 34.37 16.78
C SER A 87 30.24 35.49 17.36
N ALA A 88 29.49 35.09 18.34
CA ALA A 88 29.36 35.55 19.72
C ALA A 88 28.35 36.67 20.07
N ALA A 89 27.52 36.29 21.01
CA ALA A 89 27.15 36.96 22.25
C ALA A 89 26.20 38.17 22.25
N THR A 90 25.12 38.06 23.00
CA THR A 90 24.80 38.79 24.26
C THR A 90 23.34 38.52 24.64
N SER A 91 23.05 37.88 25.69
CA SER A 91 22.69 38.23 27.08
C SER A 91 21.32 38.92 27.27
N SER A 92 20.49 38.21 28.03
CA SER A 92 19.63 38.60 29.15
C SER A 92 18.69 39.81 29.03
N ALA A 93 17.39 39.54 29.28
CA ALA A 93 16.60 40.31 30.25
C ALA A 93 15.33 39.54 30.67
N SER A 94 15.23 39.36 31.96
CA SER A 94 14.10 38.93 32.76
C SER A 94 13.03 40.01 32.81
N SER A 95 11.73 39.63 32.70
CA SER A 95 10.68 40.39 33.43
C SER A 95 9.48 39.49 33.74
N ALA A 96 9.20 39.44 35.03
CA ALA A 96 8.06 38.81 35.66
C ALA A 96 6.75 39.51 35.31
N ILE A 97 5.70 38.75 35.04
CA ILE A 97 4.32 39.25 35.09
C ILE A 97 3.48 38.35 35.97
N LYS A 98 2.72 39.02 36.82
CA LYS A 98 1.91 38.57 37.95
C LYS A 98 0.76 37.66 37.50
N THR A 99 0.48 36.69 38.36
CA THR A 99 -0.72 35.86 38.46
C THR A 99 -1.91 36.74 38.89
N GLU A 100 -3.00 36.69 38.10
CA GLU A 100 -4.36 37.10 38.53
C GLU A 100 -5.29 35.91 38.41
N GLU A 101 -6.02 35.64 39.51
CA GLU A 101 -7.05 34.63 39.66
C GLU A 101 -8.32 35.05 38.90
N PRO A 102 -9.01 34.16 38.12
CA PRO A 102 -10.32 34.50 37.56
C PRO A 102 -11.46 34.10 38.49
N GLN A 103 -12.33 35.04 38.72
CA GLN A 103 -13.64 34.91 39.39
C GLN A 103 -14.64 34.09 38.56
N PRO A 104 -15.71 33.50 39.18
CA PRO A 104 -16.61 32.55 38.55
C PRO A 104 -17.65 33.27 37.68
N VAL A 105 -17.74 32.86 36.41
CA VAL A 105 -18.75 33.31 35.44
C VAL A 105 -20.02 32.46 35.54
N GLN A 106 -21.16 33.16 35.70
CA GLN A 106 -22.52 32.64 35.77
C GLN A 106 -22.91 31.85 34.51
N LYS A 107 -23.57 30.71 34.71
CA LYS A 107 -24.23 29.89 33.68
C LYS A 107 -25.41 30.64 33.06
N THR A 108 -25.28 31.07 31.83
CA THR A 108 -26.42 31.48 31.01
C THR A 108 -26.73 30.35 30.02
N THR A 109 -27.83 29.68 30.23
CA THR A 109 -28.38 28.66 29.35
C THR A 109 -28.97 29.33 28.11
N VAL A 110 -28.27 29.28 26.98
CA VAL A 110 -28.82 29.62 25.68
C VAL A 110 -29.18 28.33 24.95
N GLN A 111 -30.47 28.02 24.94
CA GLN A 111 -31.07 27.04 24.04
C GLN A 111 -30.97 27.55 22.61
N ARG A 112 -30.14 26.92 21.78
CA ARG A 112 -30.23 27.05 20.31
C ARG A 112 -31.07 25.90 19.77
N PRO A 113 -32.01 26.15 18.86
CA PRO A 113 -32.78 25.07 18.23
C PRO A 113 -31.85 24.23 17.35
N VAL A 114 -31.84 22.92 17.57
CA VAL A 114 -31.20 21.94 16.72
C VAL A 114 -32.00 21.94 15.40
N SER A 115 -31.50 22.61 14.39
CA SER A 115 -31.97 22.39 13.02
C SER A 115 -31.56 20.99 12.63
N ALA A 116 -32.53 20.11 12.51
CA ALA A 116 -32.36 18.79 11.92
C ALA A 116 -31.78 18.99 10.50
N VAL A 117 -30.52 18.62 10.31
CA VAL A 117 -29.94 18.48 8.98
C VAL A 117 -30.71 17.33 8.31
N ARG A 118 -31.61 17.69 7.41
CA ARG A 118 -32.23 16.71 6.51
C ARG A 118 -31.10 16.06 5.71
N LEU A 119 -30.94 14.78 5.89
CA LEU A 119 -30.21 13.94 4.94
C LEU A 119 -30.78 14.18 3.54
N PRO A 120 -29.96 14.35 2.50
CA PRO A 120 -30.49 14.43 1.16
C PRO A 120 -31.30 13.17 0.88
N GLU A 121 -32.55 13.36 0.50
CA GLU A 121 -33.46 12.32 0.07
C GLU A 121 -32.75 11.50 -1.02
N LYS A 122 -32.77 10.18 -0.85
CA LYS A 122 -32.28 9.21 -1.82
C LYS A 122 -32.86 9.60 -3.18
N THR A 123 -32.03 10.17 -4.05
CA THR A 123 -32.40 10.47 -5.42
C THR A 123 -32.73 9.13 -6.06
N GLU A 124 -33.96 8.97 -6.49
CA GLU A 124 -34.36 7.82 -7.29
C GLU A 124 -33.38 7.68 -8.47
N PRO A 125 -33.01 6.44 -8.83
CA PRO A 125 -32.12 6.22 -9.98
C PRO A 125 -32.69 6.96 -11.18
N ALA A 126 -31.87 7.82 -11.78
CA ALA A 126 -32.25 8.57 -12.95
C ALA A 126 -32.82 7.60 -13.98
N LYS A 127 -34.10 7.78 -14.32
CA LYS A 127 -34.74 7.04 -15.44
C LYS A 127 -33.85 7.25 -16.66
N VAL A 128 -33.20 6.17 -17.10
CA VAL A 128 -32.54 6.12 -18.39
C VAL A 128 -33.58 6.52 -19.42
N LEU A 129 -33.36 7.67 -20.06
CA LEU A 129 -34.18 8.11 -21.18
C LEU A 129 -33.95 7.14 -22.33
N THR A 130 -34.77 6.11 -22.37
CA THR A 130 -34.86 5.19 -23.51
C THR A 130 -35.53 5.90 -24.68
N ASN A 131 -34.76 6.66 -25.43
CA ASN A 131 -35.10 7.05 -26.78
C ASN A 131 -34.14 6.31 -27.72
N THR A 132 -34.27 5.00 -27.79
CA THR A 132 -33.46 4.16 -28.67
C THR A 132 -34.35 3.61 -29.77
N ASN A 133 -34.08 4.01 -31.00
CA ASN A 133 -34.28 3.12 -32.15
C ASN A 133 -33.42 1.89 -31.86
N ILE A 134 -34.03 0.81 -31.34
CA ILE A 134 -33.37 -0.46 -31.08
C ILE A 134 -32.95 -0.99 -32.44
N SER A 135 -31.70 -0.83 -32.80
CA SER A 135 -31.11 -1.50 -33.95
C SER A 135 -31.18 -3.00 -33.69
N GLU A 136 -31.71 -3.78 -34.64
CA GLU A 136 -31.66 -5.24 -34.54
C GLU A 136 -30.27 -5.82 -34.75
N GLU A 137 -29.31 -4.97 -35.06
CA GLU A 137 -27.91 -5.32 -35.29
C GLU A 137 -27.25 -5.85 -34.00
N LYS A 138 -26.57 -6.98 -34.15
CA LYS A 138 -25.84 -7.64 -33.07
C LYS A 138 -24.35 -7.45 -33.23
N PHE A 139 -23.67 -7.24 -32.12
CA PHE A 139 -22.23 -7.02 -32.05
C PHE A 139 -21.58 -8.06 -31.14
N LEU A 140 -20.56 -8.76 -31.64
CA LEU A 140 -19.78 -9.71 -30.82
C LEU A 140 -18.81 -8.96 -29.94
N LEU A 141 -19.06 -8.94 -28.62
CA LEU A 141 -18.14 -8.37 -27.60
C LEU A 141 -17.29 -9.50 -26.99
N LYS A 142 -16.24 -9.89 -27.70
CA LYS A 142 -15.29 -10.92 -27.31
C LYS A 142 -13.89 -10.46 -27.66
N SER A 143 -12.96 -10.50 -26.69
CA SER A 143 -11.57 -10.11 -26.92
C SER A 143 -10.84 -11.09 -27.83
N SER A 144 -10.03 -10.54 -28.76
CA SER A 144 -9.10 -11.28 -29.62
C SER A 144 -7.67 -11.35 -29.07
N ARG A 145 -7.43 -10.80 -27.86
CA ARG A 145 -6.10 -10.90 -27.22
C ARG A 145 -5.71 -12.36 -27.07
N GLN A 146 -4.48 -12.67 -27.42
CA GLN A 146 -3.94 -14.01 -27.40
C GLN A 146 -2.47 -13.98 -26.99
N ARG A 147 -1.85 -15.14 -26.88
CA ARG A 147 -0.41 -15.22 -26.60
C ARG A 147 0.39 -14.44 -27.66
N GLY A 148 1.31 -13.58 -27.18
CA GLY A 148 2.11 -12.71 -28.01
C GLY A 148 1.47 -11.34 -28.33
N SER A 149 0.19 -11.12 -28.01
CA SER A 149 -0.41 -9.79 -28.10
C SER A 149 0.37 -8.81 -27.23
N THR A 150 0.75 -7.68 -27.82
CA THR A 150 1.54 -6.64 -27.13
C THR A 150 0.79 -5.32 -27.20
N ASP A 151 0.74 -4.61 -26.08
CA ASP A 151 0.05 -3.35 -25.90
C ASP A 151 0.92 -2.33 -25.18
N LEU A 152 0.79 -1.05 -25.54
CA LEU A 152 1.22 0.07 -24.71
C LEU A 152 0.04 0.45 -23.81
N VAL A 153 0.26 0.42 -22.50
CA VAL A 153 -0.74 0.78 -21.48
C VAL A 153 -0.31 2.08 -20.80
N GLU A 154 -1.23 3.02 -20.74
CA GLU A 154 -1.08 4.29 -20.03
C GLU A 154 -2.21 4.40 -19.00
N THR A 155 -1.86 4.64 -17.74
CA THR A 155 -2.83 4.71 -16.64
C THR A 155 -2.60 5.96 -15.82
N LEU A 156 -3.68 6.66 -15.49
CA LEU A 156 -3.72 7.75 -14.53
C LEU A 156 -4.72 7.42 -13.44
N LEU A 157 -4.30 7.53 -12.18
CA LEU A 157 -5.15 7.39 -11.00
C LEU A 157 -5.10 8.67 -10.17
N GLU A 158 -6.27 9.19 -9.82
CA GLU A 158 -6.46 10.28 -8.88
C GLU A 158 -7.37 9.81 -7.75
N VAL A 159 -6.95 10.04 -6.49
CA VAL A 159 -7.74 9.69 -5.31
C VAL A 159 -7.80 10.90 -4.38
N THR A 160 -8.99 11.19 -3.89
CA THR A 160 -9.20 12.22 -2.87
C THR A 160 -10.14 11.69 -1.80
N GLY A 161 -9.93 12.09 -0.54
CA GLY A 161 -10.83 11.65 0.53
C GLY A 161 -10.25 11.82 1.92
N ASP A 162 -10.73 11.00 2.81
CA ASP A 162 -10.41 11.00 4.22
C ASP A 162 -9.81 9.66 4.66
N VAL A 163 -8.70 9.73 5.41
CA VAL A 163 -8.08 8.58 6.08
C VAL A 163 -8.46 8.63 7.55
N LYS A 164 -9.09 7.58 8.04
CA LYS A 164 -9.55 7.44 9.43
C LYS A 164 -8.58 6.54 10.19
N GLN A 165 -8.00 7.05 11.26
CA GLN A 165 -7.06 6.32 12.11
C GLN A 165 -7.51 6.38 13.57
N VAL A 166 -7.10 5.40 14.37
CA VAL A 166 -7.25 5.47 15.82
C VAL A 166 -5.92 5.91 16.40
N SER A 167 -5.91 7.07 17.06
CA SER A 167 -4.72 7.55 17.75
C SER A 167 -4.42 6.71 19.00
N ASN A 168 -3.23 6.89 19.55
CA ASN A 168 -2.77 6.26 20.80
C ASN A 168 -3.68 6.51 22.01
N GLU A 169 -4.46 7.58 21.96
CA GLU A 169 -5.41 7.95 23.02
C GLU A 169 -6.79 7.32 22.77
N LEU A 170 -6.90 6.32 21.86
CA LEU A 170 -8.15 5.71 21.39
C LEU A 170 -9.13 6.73 20.78
N LYS A 171 -8.63 7.85 20.30
CA LYS A 171 -9.44 8.85 19.59
C LYS A 171 -9.34 8.61 18.10
N ALA A 172 -10.46 8.56 17.43
CA ALA A 172 -10.50 8.56 15.99
C ALA A 172 -9.98 9.91 15.47
N THR A 173 -9.00 9.89 14.60
CA THR A 173 -8.49 11.04 13.84
C THR A 173 -8.82 10.86 12.38
N THR A 174 -8.98 11.96 11.67
CA THR A 174 -9.26 11.96 10.24
C THR A 174 -8.32 12.95 9.57
N ASP A 175 -7.56 12.47 8.61
CA ASP A 175 -6.65 13.27 7.79
C ASP A 175 -7.11 13.27 6.33
N LYS A 176 -6.94 14.40 5.65
CA LYS A 176 -7.20 14.48 4.22
C LYS A 176 -6.15 13.70 3.45
N MET A 177 -6.58 13.00 2.40
CA MET A 177 -5.74 12.26 1.50
C MET A 177 -5.92 12.74 0.06
N GLU A 178 -4.79 12.89 -0.63
CA GLU A 178 -4.72 13.14 -2.06
C GLU A 178 -3.66 12.22 -2.66
N VAL A 179 -3.99 11.50 -3.73
CA VAL A 179 -3.05 10.64 -4.46
C VAL A 179 -3.17 10.93 -5.94
N VAL A 180 -2.02 11.08 -6.60
CA VAL A 180 -1.92 11.07 -8.05
C VAL A 180 -0.88 10.04 -8.45
N ALA A 181 -1.25 9.07 -9.27
CA ALA A 181 -0.35 8.03 -9.73
C ALA A 181 -0.41 7.87 -11.25
N GLY A 182 0.75 7.74 -11.86
CA GLY A 182 0.90 7.56 -13.31
C GLY A 182 1.68 6.30 -13.64
N PHE A 183 1.19 5.56 -14.63
CA PHE A 183 1.84 4.34 -15.10
C PHE A 183 1.88 4.34 -16.62
N ARG A 184 3.02 3.90 -17.16
CA ARG A 184 3.19 3.64 -18.59
C ARG A 184 4.07 2.42 -18.76
N TYR A 185 3.57 1.43 -19.46
CA TYR A 185 4.30 0.18 -19.68
C TYR A 185 3.92 -0.49 -21.00
N GLU A 186 4.89 -1.20 -21.57
CA GLU A 186 4.65 -2.20 -22.59
C GLU A 186 4.20 -3.49 -21.91
N GLU A 187 3.08 -4.07 -22.33
CA GLU A 187 2.56 -5.34 -21.80
C GLU A 187 2.47 -6.37 -22.91
N ARG A 188 3.00 -7.58 -22.65
CA ARG A 188 2.89 -8.70 -23.56
C ARG A 188 2.28 -9.92 -22.89
N VAL A 189 1.25 -10.48 -23.51
CA VAL A 189 0.58 -11.71 -23.04
C VAL A 189 1.50 -12.91 -23.29
N ASP A 190 1.87 -13.64 -22.22
CA ASP A 190 2.68 -14.86 -22.31
C ASP A 190 1.81 -16.12 -22.26
N GLN A 191 0.81 -16.17 -21.38
CA GLN A 191 -0.11 -17.31 -21.28
C GLN A 191 -1.55 -16.87 -21.46
N PHE A 192 -2.31 -17.70 -22.15
CA PHE A 192 -3.68 -17.42 -22.54
C PHE A 192 -4.55 -18.67 -22.43
N SER A 193 -5.79 -18.49 -22.01
CA SER A 193 -6.83 -19.52 -22.00
C SER A 193 -7.98 -19.12 -22.92
N LEU A 194 -8.46 -20.06 -23.74
CA LEU A 194 -9.60 -19.84 -24.62
C LEU A 194 -10.90 -19.51 -23.87
N SER A 195 -11.03 -19.97 -22.61
CA SER A 195 -12.23 -19.78 -21.80
C SER A 195 -12.20 -18.51 -20.96
N THR A 196 -11.00 -18.09 -20.48
CA THR A 196 -10.87 -17.01 -19.49
C THR A 196 -10.02 -15.83 -19.95
N GLY A 197 -9.44 -15.89 -21.15
CA GLY A 197 -8.56 -14.84 -21.69
C GLY A 197 -7.13 -14.91 -21.19
N PRO A 198 -6.40 -13.77 -21.12
CA PRO A 198 -5.04 -13.71 -20.64
C PRO A 198 -4.88 -14.21 -19.20
N LEU A 199 -3.86 -15.03 -18.95
CA LEU A 199 -3.53 -15.59 -17.62
C LEU A 199 -2.22 -15.06 -17.07
N VAL A 200 -1.23 -14.86 -17.95
CA VAL A 200 0.07 -14.30 -17.58
C VAL A 200 0.47 -13.26 -18.60
N SER A 201 0.90 -12.10 -18.13
CA SER A 201 1.55 -11.07 -18.92
C SER A 201 2.87 -10.67 -18.31
N ILE A 202 3.75 -10.13 -19.16
CA ILE A 202 4.99 -9.50 -18.76
C ILE A 202 4.85 -8.02 -19.08
N ARG A 203 5.19 -7.16 -18.12
CA ARG A 203 5.13 -5.70 -18.22
C ARG A 203 6.51 -5.11 -18.08
N GLN A 204 6.88 -4.21 -18.99
CA GLN A 204 8.06 -3.36 -18.83
C GLN A 204 7.61 -1.93 -18.58
N TYR A 205 7.80 -1.48 -17.35
CA TYR A 205 7.43 -0.12 -16.95
C TYR A 205 8.49 0.89 -17.39
N ASN A 206 8.05 1.97 -18.06
CA ASN A 206 8.84 3.18 -18.28
C ASN A 206 8.47 4.24 -17.22
N LEU A 207 7.28 4.12 -16.65
CA LEU A 207 6.78 4.99 -15.60
C LEU A 207 5.91 4.15 -14.66
N ALA A 208 6.23 4.18 -13.38
CA ALA A 208 5.38 3.68 -12.30
C ALA A 208 5.71 4.48 -11.03
N LYS A 209 4.98 5.55 -10.81
CA LYS A 209 5.18 6.43 -9.65
C LYS A 209 3.88 7.03 -9.17
N SER A 210 3.85 7.39 -7.90
CA SER A 210 2.76 8.18 -7.34
C SER A 210 3.28 9.29 -6.42
N LYS A 211 2.42 10.30 -6.23
CA LYS A 211 2.56 11.29 -5.15
C LYS A 211 1.34 11.14 -4.26
N MET A 212 1.58 10.84 -3.00
CA MET A 212 0.54 10.67 -1.98
C MET A 212 0.75 11.70 -0.88
N LYS A 213 -0.29 12.48 -0.57
CA LYS A 213 -0.33 13.40 0.56
C LYS A 213 -1.40 12.92 1.55
N ILE A 214 -1.03 12.72 2.82
CA ILE A 214 -1.95 12.39 3.92
C ILE A 214 -1.66 13.36 5.06
N GLY A 215 -2.61 14.26 5.35
CA GLY A 215 -2.37 15.39 6.23
C GLY A 215 -1.19 16.22 5.70
N GLU A 216 -0.13 16.36 6.50
CA GLU A 216 1.11 17.06 6.12
C GLU A 216 2.20 16.12 5.56
N GLN A 217 1.98 14.81 5.57
CA GLN A 217 2.98 13.85 5.10
C GLN A 217 2.88 13.63 3.60
N ILE A 218 4.01 13.70 2.91
CA ILE A 218 4.12 13.41 1.47
C ILE A 218 4.99 12.18 1.28
N LYS A 219 4.53 11.24 0.46
CA LYS A 219 5.26 10.05 0.01
C LYS A 219 5.24 10.00 -1.50
N MET A 220 6.34 9.56 -2.11
CA MET A 220 6.47 9.43 -3.56
C MET A 220 7.01 8.02 -3.92
N PRO A 221 6.23 6.95 -3.73
CA PRO A 221 6.67 5.62 -4.13
C PRO A 221 6.83 5.53 -5.66
N GLU A 222 7.92 4.84 -6.06
CA GLU A 222 8.24 4.55 -7.45
C GLU A 222 8.89 3.16 -7.59
N LEU A 223 8.82 2.56 -8.76
CA LEU A 223 9.57 1.34 -9.06
C LEU A 223 11.03 1.69 -9.33
N ASP A 224 11.94 0.94 -8.68
CA ASP A 224 13.37 1.01 -8.99
C ASP A 224 13.63 0.61 -10.45
N GLU A 225 14.56 1.26 -11.12
CA GLU A 225 14.90 1.00 -12.54
C GLU A 225 15.24 -0.48 -12.81
N GLU A 226 15.88 -1.14 -11.85
CA GLU A 226 16.26 -2.56 -11.93
C GLU A 226 15.08 -3.52 -11.81
N LEU A 227 13.93 -3.06 -11.28
CA LEU A 227 12.74 -3.86 -11.00
C LEU A 227 11.55 -3.53 -11.91
N GLN A 228 11.75 -2.75 -12.98
CA GLN A 228 10.70 -2.30 -13.90
C GLN A 228 10.06 -3.42 -14.74
N THR A 229 10.73 -4.58 -14.84
CA THR A 229 10.11 -5.77 -15.43
C THR A 229 9.25 -6.47 -14.40
N ILE A 230 7.96 -6.58 -14.66
CA ILE A 230 6.98 -7.21 -13.76
C ILE A 230 6.25 -8.33 -14.49
N VAL A 231 6.23 -9.50 -13.90
CA VAL A 231 5.35 -10.60 -14.30
C VAL A 231 4.04 -10.45 -13.55
N CYS A 232 2.94 -10.41 -14.27
CA CYS A 232 1.59 -10.38 -13.74
C CYS A 232 0.89 -11.69 -14.08
N SER A 233 0.41 -12.41 -13.08
CA SER A 233 -0.31 -13.69 -13.24
C SER A 233 -1.70 -13.63 -12.62
N LEU A 234 -2.64 -14.33 -13.22
CA LEU A 234 -4.01 -14.45 -12.77
C LEU A 234 -4.33 -15.93 -12.54
N GLU A 235 -4.43 -16.32 -11.29
CA GLU A 235 -4.80 -17.68 -10.88
C GLU A 235 -6.21 -17.67 -10.29
N GLY A 236 -7.18 -18.21 -11.05
CA GLY A 236 -8.59 -18.08 -10.71
C GLY A 236 -9.06 -16.63 -10.83
N ASP A 237 -9.25 -15.97 -9.70
CA ASP A 237 -9.63 -14.57 -9.57
C ASP A 237 -8.60 -13.74 -8.76
N LYS A 238 -7.44 -14.33 -8.44
CA LYS A 238 -6.34 -13.67 -7.73
C LYS A 238 -5.26 -13.24 -8.71
N VAL A 239 -4.96 -11.94 -8.69
CA VAL A 239 -3.82 -11.35 -9.39
C VAL A 239 -2.59 -11.44 -8.48
N SER A 240 -1.43 -11.75 -9.06
CA SER A 240 -0.14 -11.74 -8.39
C SER A 240 0.90 -11.09 -9.28
N LEU A 241 1.72 -10.20 -8.71
CA LEU A 241 2.77 -9.48 -9.41
C LEU A 241 4.12 -9.72 -8.73
N PHE A 242 5.18 -9.88 -9.53
CA PHE A 242 6.54 -9.93 -9.00
C PHE A 242 7.54 -9.47 -10.07
N SER A 243 8.70 -8.97 -9.65
CA SER A 243 9.83 -8.75 -10.56
C SER A 243 10.69 -10.01 -10.64
N PRO A 244 11.03 -10.52 -11.83
CA PRO A 244 11.95 -11.64 -11.99
C PRO A 244 13.39 -11.29 -11.62
N HIS A 245 13.71 -9.99 -11.52
CA HIS A 245 15.05 -9.48 -11.24
C HIS A 245 15.35 -9.29 -9.76
N GLY A 246 14.33 -9.34 -8.88
CA GLY A 246 14.53 -9.23 -7.43
C GLY A 246 13.26 -9.01 -6.63
N SER A 247 13.42 -8.96 -5.31
CA SER A 247 12.32 -8.69 -4.39
C SER A 247 11.93 -7.21 -4.43
N LEU A 248 10.65 -6.92 -4.48
CA LEU A 248 10.09 -5.57 -4.35
C LEU A 248 10.11 -5.11 -2.88
N ARG A 249 10.07 -3.81 -2.65
CA ARG A 249 9.67 -3.24 -1.36
C ARG A 249 8.14 -3.26 -1.24
N GLY A 250 7.64 -3.25 0.00
CA GLY A 250 6.18 -3.24 0.24
C GLY A 250 5.46 -2.09 -0.47
N GLU A 251 6.02 -0.87 -0.42
CA GLU A 251 5.48 0.31 -1.11
C GLU A 251 5.47 0.18 -2.64
N GLN A 252 6.46 -0.52 -3.23
CA GLN A 252 6.52 -0.76 -4.67
C GLN A 252 5.49 -1.80 -5.11
N LEU A 253 5.28 -2.84 -4.30
CA LEU A 253 4.23 -3.81 -4.59
C LEU A 253 2.85 -3.15 -4.51
N LEU A 254 2.55 -2.41 -3.43
CA LEU A 254 1.28 -1.70 -3.27
C LEU A 254 1.03 -0.72 -4.42
N LEU A 255 2.06 -0.02 -4.91
CA LEU A 255 1.95 0.91 -6.03
C LEU A 255 1.36 0.25 -7.29
N ILE A 256 1.70 -1.02 -7.57
CA ILE A 256 1.30 -1.71 -8.80
C ILE A 256 0.22 -2.79 -8.61
N GLU A 257 0.02 -3.32 -7.40
CA GLU A 257 -0.91 -4.41 -7.10
C GLU A 257 -2.31 -3.90 -6.76
N ASP A 258 -2.41 -2.82 -5.99
CA ASP A 258 -3.69 -2.26 -5.51
C ASP A 258 -4.40 -1.40 -6.56
N LEU A 259 -3.89 -1.35 -7.79
CA LEU A 259 -4.49 -0.59 -8.88
C LEU A 259 -5.71 -1.33 -9.42
N PRO A 260 -6.93 -0.76 -9.32
CA PRO A 260 -8.10 -1.34 -9.97
C PRO A 260 -7.96 -1.29 -11.50
N GLY A 261 -8.74 -2.09 -12.22
CA GLY A 261 -8.70 -2.07 -13.68
C GLY A 261 -7.46 -2.74 -14.30
N ASN A 262 -6.90 -3.76 -13.64
CA ASN A 262 -5.79 -4.54 -14.15
C ASN A 262 -6.09 -5.11 -15.54
N THR A 263 -5.21 -4.89 -16.52
CA THR A 263 -5.40 -5.26 -17.92
C THR A 263 -5.61 -6.75 -18.16
N LEU A 264 -5.11 -7.65 -17.30
CA LEU A 264 -5.42 -9.09 -17.37
C LEU A 264 -6.88 -9.40 -17.07
N THR A 265 -7.56 -8.53 -16.33
CA THR A 265 -8.94 -8.77 -15.88
C THR A 265 -9.99 -8.07 -16.75
N LEU A 266 -9.60 -7.05 -17.54
CA LEU A 266 -10.53 -6.24 -18.33
C LEU A 266 -11.35 -7.07 -19.32
N ASP A 267 -10.74 -8.03 -20.00
CA ASP A 267 -11.45 -8.86 -20.98
C ASP A 267 -12.57 -9.70 -20.34
N ARG A 268 -12.52 -9.91 -19.00
CA ARG A 268 -13.56 -10.64 -18.25
C ARG A 268 -14.82 -9.81 -18.00
N LEU A 269 -14.76 -8.49 -18.22
CA LEU A 269 -15.95 -7.61 -18.17
C LEU A 269 -16.86 -7.82 -19.38
N LEU A 270 -16.33 -8.41 -20.47
CA LEU A 270 -17.06 -8.64 -21.70
C LEU A 270 -18.03 -9.83 -21.58
N PRO A 271 -19.21 -9.78 -22.22
CA PRO A 271 -20.21 -10.88 -22.18
C PRO A 271 -19.81 -12.10 -23.02
N ASN A 272 -18.75 -12.00 -23.84
CA ASN A 272 -18.27 -13.05 -24.74
C ASN A 272 -19.35 -13.65 -25.69
N LYS A 273 -20.33 -12.84 -26.09
CA LYS A 273 -21.45 -13.23 -26.98
C LYS A 273 -21.87 -12.03 -27.82
N GLU A 274 -22.70 -12.31 -28.80
CA GLU A 274 -23.40 -11.28 -29.58
C GLU A 274 -24.49 -10.62 -28.75
N ILE A 275 -24.51 -9.28 -28.71
CA ILE A 275 -25.50 -8.46 -28.00
C ILE A 275 -25.92 -7.26 -28.87
N ARG A 276 -27.03 -6.63 -28.52
CA ARG A 276 -27.57 -5.43 -29.16
C ARG A 276 -27.34 -4.21 -28.29
N VAL A 277 -27.41 -3.04 -28.86
CA VAL A 277 -27.51 -1.80 -28.10
C VAL A 277 -28.73 -1.85 -27.18
N GLY A 278 -28.52 -1.55 -25.90
CA GLY A 278 -29.51 -1.65 -24.82
C GLY A 278 -29.51 -2.99 -24.06
N ASP A 279 -28.87 -4.04 -24.58
CA ASP A 279 -28.72 -5.29 -23.82
C ASP A 279 -27.84 -5.13 -22.61
N THR A 280 -28.20 -5.77 -21.50
CA THR A 280 -27.46 -5.75 -20.22
C THR A 280 -26.89 -7.13 -19.89
N TRP A 281 -25.86 -7.13 -19.03
CA TRP A 281 -25.33 -8.36 -18.42
C TRP A 281 -24.73 -8.08 -17.04
N LYS A 282 -24.87 -9.05 -16.17
CA LYS A 282 -24.31 -8.97 -14.81
C LYS A 282 -22.82 -9.27 -14.83
N ILE A 283 -22.02 -8.50 -14.08
CA ILE A 283 -20.62 -8.80 -13.79
C ILE A 283 -20.56 -9.72 -12.56
N SER A 284 -19.83 -10.84 -12.67
CA SER A 284 -19.74 -11.80 -11.56
C SER A 284 -18.81 -11.31 -10.43
N ASP A 285 -19.08 -11.79 -9.20
CA ASP A 285 -18.29 -11.44 -8.03
C ASP A 285 -16.81 -11.80 -8.17
N SER A 286 -16.48 -12.92 -8.85
CA SER A 286 -15.09 -13.31 -9.12
C SER A 286 -14.36 -12.35 -10.06
N VAL A 287 -15.08 -11.77 -11.03
CA VAL A 287 -14.55 -10.73 -11.92
C VAL A 287 -14.35 -9.43 -11.15
N LEU A 288 -15.36 -9.02 -10.37
CA LEU A 288 -15.27 -7.81 -9.54
C LEU A 288 -14.12 -7.89 -8.52
N ARG A 289 -13.92 -9.06 -7.90
CA ARG A 289 -12.81 -9.29 -6.98
C ARG A 289 -11.46 -8.95 -7.62
N SER A 290 -11.18 -9.50 -8.78
CA SER A 290 -9.91 -9.26 -9.48
C SER A 290 -9.83 -7.89 -10.15
N PHE A 291 -10.95 -7.30 -10.56
CA PHE A 291 -11.02 -5.98 -11.19
C PHE A 291 -10.83 -4.83 -10.19
N LEU A 292 -11.37 -4.99 -8.97
CA LEU A 292 -11.28 -4.01 -7.89
C LEU A 292 -10.12 -4.25 -6.92
N SER A 293 -9.34 -5.31 -7.12
CA SER A 293 -8.21 -5.70 -6.24
C SER A 293 -8.61 -5.90 -4.78
N VAL A 294 -9.78 -6.50 -4.51
CA VAL A 294 -10.25 -6.82 -3.15
C VAL A 294 -10.04 -8.30 -2.79
N ASP A 295 -9.95 -8.62 -1.50
CA ASP A 295 -9.73 -10.00 -1.04
C ASP A 295 -10.96 -10.89 -1.25
N ALA A 296 -12.16 -10.31 -1.07
CA ALA A 296 -13.42 -10.99 -1.28
C ALA A 296 -14.52 -10.00 -1.63
N VAL A 297 -15.47 -10.42 -2.47
CA VAL A 297 -16.76 -9.77 -2.69
C VAL A 297 -17.80 -10.53 -1.89
N THR A 298 -18.50 -9.88 -0.99
CA THR A 298 -19.55 -10.46 -0.14
C THR A 298 -20.95 -10.20 -0.68
N GLY A 299 -21.09 -9.24 -1.58
CA GLY A 299 -22.32 -8.92 -2.29
C GLY A 299 -22.08 -7.91 -3.40
N SER A 300 -22.83 -8.05 -4.50
CA SER A 300 -22.77 -7.08 -5.61
C SER A 300 -24.09 -7.00 -6.38
N ASN A 301 -24.34 -5.83 -7.00
CA ASN A 301 -25.45 -5.61 -7.94
C ASN A 301 -24.96 -4.97 -9.26
N VAL A 302 -23.70 -5.22 -9.63
CA VAL A 302 -23.04 -4.57 -10.77
C VAL A 302 -23.53 -5.13 -12.09
N GLU A 303 -24.02 -4.25 -12.97
CA GLU A 303 -24.48 -4.54 -14.32
C GLU A 303 -23.74 -3.68 -15.36
N ALA A 304 -23.55 -4.28 -16.52
CA ALA A 304 -23.02 -3.62 -17.69
C ALA A 304 -24.10 -3.50 -18.77
N VAL A 305 -24.05 -2.45 -19.59
CA VAL A 305 -24.96 -2.20 -20.70
C VAL A 305 -24.18 -1.72 -21.92
N LEU A 306 -24.51 -2.23 -23.11
CA LEU A 306 -24.04 -1.68 -24.37
C LEU A 306 -24.89 -0.45 -24.71
N THR A 307 -24.33 0.75 -24.55
CA THR A 307 -25.10 2.01 -24.69
C THR A 307 -25.14 2.53 -26.11
N ALA A 308 -24.06 2.32 -26.88
CA ALA A 308 -23.96 2.80 -28.26
C ALA A 308 -22.91 2.03 -29.05
N VAL A 309 -23.07 2.03 -30.37
CA VAL A 309 -22.03 1.64 -31.32
C VAL A 309 -21.94 2.72 -32.40
N ALA A 310 -20.76 3.32 -32.56
CA ALA A 310 -20.47 4.31 -33.58
C ALA A 310 -19.04 4.10 -34.09
N ASP A 311 -18.81 4.26 -35.39
CA ASP A 311 -17.49 4.16 -36.04
C ASP A 311 -16.70 2.89 -35.62
N LYS A 312 -17.41 1.76 -35.49
CA LYS A 312 -16.87 0.46 -35.04
C LYS A 312 -16.37 0.45 -33.58
N MET A 313 -16.73 1.46 -32.79
CA MET A 313 -16.49 1.52 -31.35
C MET A 313 -17.79 1.23 -30.61
N ALA A 314 -17.79 0.21 -29.78
CA ALA A 314 -18.86 -0.09 -28.85
C ALA A 314 -18.57 0.62 -27.52
N MET A 315 -19.57 1.37 -27.01
CA MET A 315 -19.52 2.05 -25.72
C MET A 315 -20.29 1.24 -24.69
N ILE A 316 -19.64 0.86 -23.62
CA ILE A 316 -20.20 0.07 -22.53
C ILE A 316 -20.17 0.89 -21.24
N GLU A 317 -21.27 0.90 -20.52
CA GLU A 317 -21.35 1.46 -19.17
C GLU A 317 -21.52 0.34 -18.15
N VAL A 318 -20.86 0.49 -16.99
CA VAL A 318 -20.93 -0.42 -15.85
C VAL A 318 -21.29 0.38 -14.62
N VAL A 319 -22.32 -0.04 -13.90
CA VAL A 319 -22.79 0.66 -12.70
C VAL A 319 -23.24 -0.35 -11.65
N GLY A 320 -23.01 -0.07 -10.39
CA GLY A 320 -23.53 -0.83 -9.26
C GLY A 320 -22.72 -0.64 -7.98
N ASP A 321 -23.15 -1.38 -6.97
CA ASP A 321 -22.54 -1.36 -5.65
C ASP A 321 -21.88 -2.71 -5.35
N VAL A 322 -20.81 -2.68 -4.59
CA VAL A 322 -20.02 -3.85 -4.17
C VAL A 322 -19.74 -3.75 -2.69
N SER A 323 -20.14 -4.78 -1.95
CA SER A 323 -19.69 -5.02 -0.56
C SER A 323 -18.58 -6.04 -0.58
N GLY A 324 -17.50 -5.79 0.15
CA GLY A 324 -16.33 -6.67 0.12
C GLY A 324 -15.45 -6.58 1.34
N VAL A 325 -14.31 -7.25 1.26
CA VAL A 325 -13.27 -7.24 2.30
C VAL A 325 -11.92 -6.94 1.65
N TYR A 326 -11.15 -6.04 2.26
CA TYR A 326 -9.77 -5.75 1.89
C TYR A 326 -8.88 -5.76 3.13
N LEU A 327 -7.86 -6.63 3.18
CA LEU A 327 -6.96 -6.84 4.32
C LEU A 327 -7.71 -7.01 5.67
N GLY A 328 -8.81 -7.76 5.64
CA GLY A 328 -9.66 -8.03 6.80
C GLY A 328 -10.61 -6.87 7.18
N ALA A 329 -10.54 -5.73 6.50
CA ALA A 329 -11.46 -4.61 6.70
C ALA A 329 -12.67 -4.71 5.76
N ALA A 330 -13.87 -4.50 6.30
CA ALA A 330 -15.07 -4.39 5.48
C ALA A 330 -15.01 -3.13 4.62
N THR A 331 -15.40 -3.24 3.35
CA THR A 331 -15.44 -2.14 2.40
C THR A 331 -16.74 -2.13 1.61
N GLU A 332 -17.30 -0.93 1.42
CA GLU A 332 -18.47 -0.67 0.58
C GLU A 332 -18.03 0.26 -0.55
N MET A 333 -18.36 -0.11 -1.77
CA MET A 333 -17.98 0.65 -2.97
C MET A 333 -19.20 0.88 -3.85
N SER A 334 -19.32 2.12 -4.36
CA SER A 334 -20.19 2.43 -5.51
C SER A 334 -19.30 2.64 -6.72
N ILE A 335 -19.57 1.92 -7.81
CA ILE A 335 -18.74 1.97 -9.01
C ILE A 335 -19.51 2.47 -10.22
N ARG A 336 -18.83 3.31 -11.02
CA ARG A 336 -19.30 3.73 -12.35
C ARG A 336 -18.14 3.64 -13.31
N ALA A 337 -18.28 2.82 -14.35
CA ALA A 337 -17.25 2.71 -15.36
C ALA A 337 -17.84 2.90 -16.76
N LYS A 338 -17.01 3.41 -17.65
CA LYS A 338 -17.25 3.43 -19.09
C LYS A 338 -16.05 2.83 -19.78
N PHE A 339 -16.25 1.97 -20.74
CA PHE A 339 -15.15 1.49 -21.56
C PHE A 339 -15.52 1.39 -23.04
N GLN A 340 -14.53 1.54 -23.87
CA GLN A 340 -14.64 1.43 -25.31
C GLN A 340 -14.09 0.08 -25.76
N PHE A 341 -14.85 -0.60 -26.61
CA PHE A 341 -14.41 -1.82 -27.27
C PHE A 341 -14.34 -1.60 -28.78
N ASP A 342 -13.16 -1.76 -29.34
CA ASP A 342 -12.93 -1.70 -30.78
C ASP A 342 -13.40 -3.00 -31.43
N LEU A 343 -14.48 -2.92 -32.22
CA LEU A 343 -15.06 -4.05 -32.92
C LEU A 343 -14.17 -4.60 -34.05
N THR A 344 -13.24 -3.79 -34.58
CA THR A 344 -12.28 -4.20 -35.60
C THR A 344 -11.10 -4.94 -35.00
N ALA A 345 -10.49 -4.35 -33.97
CA ALA A 345 -9.38 -4.94 -33.22
C ALA A 345 -9.86 -6.00 -32.22
N GLN A 346 -11.15 -6.05 -31.94
CA GLN A 346 -11.78 -6.94 -30.94
C GLN A 346 -11.09 -6.87 -29.58
N ARG A 347 -10.97 -5.66 -29.02
CA ARG A 347 -10.34 -5.42 -27.70
C ARG A 347 -10.82 -4.14 -27.06
N ILE A 348 -10.72 -4.08 -25.74
CA ILE A 348 -10.89 -2.84 -24.98
C ILE A 348 -9.68 -1.96 -25.24
N ASN A 349 -9.90 -0.70 -25.63
CA ASN A 349 -8.85 0.27 -25.90
C ASN A 349 -8.85 1.45 -24.89
N TRP A 350 -9.93 1.63 -24.14
CA TRP A 350 -10.03 2.67 -23.13
C TRP A 350 -10.99 2.26 -22.01
N LEU A 351 -10.66 2.66 -20.77
CA LEU A 351 -11.49 2.53 -19.58
C LEU A 351 -11.41 3.81 -18.76
N GLY A 352 -12.56 4.36 -18.37
CA GLY A 352 -12.71 5.33 -17.29
C GLY A 352 -13.49 4.68 -16.14
N LEU A 353 -13.01 4.81 -14.90
CA LEU A 353 -13.61 4.22 -13.71
C LEU A 353 -13.67 5.25 -12.59
N LEU A 354 -14.83 5.39 -11.97
CA LEU A 354 -15.07 6.14 -10.75
C LEU A 354 -15.46 5.15 -9.66
N ILE A 355 -14.79 5.22 -8.51
CA ILE A 355 -15.10 4.45 -7.31
C ILE A 355 -15.32 5.43 -6.17
N GLU A 356 -16.45 5.32 -5.49
CA GLU A 356 -16.70 5.90 -4.17
C GLU A 356 -16.59 4.77 -3.15
N GLU A 357 -15.63 4.87 -2.22
CA GLU A 357 -15.34 3.78 -1.28
C GLU A 357 -15.45 4.27 0.17
N ASN A 358 -16.12 3.47 1.01
CA ASN A 358 -16.09 3.56 2.45
C ASN A 358 -15.54 2.26 3.03
N ARG A 359 -14.36 2.33 3.67
CA ARG A 359 -13.67 1.19 4.28
C ARG A 359 -13.55 1.40 5.78
N SER A 360 -13.82 0.34 6.55
CA SER A 360 -13.61 0.33 7.99
C SER A 360 -12.11 0.31 8.34
N ILE A 361 -11.76 0.68 9.58
CA ILE A 361 -10.40 0.52 10.09
C ILE A 361 -10.12 -0.99 10.24
N GLY A 362 -9.00 -1.45 9.65
CA GLY A 362 -8.56 -2.83 9.69
C GLY A 362 -7.39 -3.07 10.64
N HIS A 363 -6.93 -4.32 10.70
CA HIS A 363 -5.77 -4.71 11.52
C HIS A 363 -4.46 -4.07 11.04
N VAL A 364 -4.33 -3.84 9.73
CA VAL A 364 -3.07 -3.38 9.09
C VAL A 364 -3.24 -2.09 8.28
N GLY A 365 -4.45 -1.62 8.09
CA GLY A 365 -4.74 -0.42 7.30
C GLY A 365 -5.73 0.52 7.97
N PRO A 366 -5.68 1.81 7.63
CA PRO A 366 -6.64 2.80 8.10
C PRO A 366 -8.03 2.58 7.48
N GLY A 367 -9.05 3.17 8.09
CA GLY A 367 -10.34 3.35 7.44
C GLY A 367 -10.25 4.43 6.37
N LEU A 368 -11.08 4.31 5.34
CA LEU A 368 -11.08 5.22 4.20
C LEU A 368 -12.50 5.73 3.92
N ASP A 369 -12.58 6.94 3.41
CA ASP A 369 -13.77 7.51 2.82
C ASP A 369 -13.29 8.34 1.62
N LEU A 370 -13.33 7.76 0.43
CA LEU A 370 -12.61 8.30 -0.71
C LEU A 370 -13.39 8.22 -2.02
N VAL A 371 -12.95 9.03 -2.96
CA VAL A 371 -13.32 8.97 -4.37
C VAL A 371 -12.06 8.75 -5.19
N ALA A 372 -12.05 7.68 -5.99
CA ALA A 372 -10.98 7.35 -6.92
C ALA A 372 -11.44 7.50 -8.37
N ARG A 373 -10.64 8.14 -9.20
CA ARG A 373 -10.81 8.25 -10.65
C ARG A 373 -9.65 7.59 -11.34
N LEU A 374 -9.94 6.63 -12.20
CA LEU A 374 -8.95 5.90 -12.99
C LEU A 374 -9.24 6.06 -14.47
N GLN A 375 -8.19 6.31 -15.24
CA GLN A 375 -8.21 6.20 -16.70
C GLN A 375 -7.16 5.19 -17.15
N VAL A 376 -7.54 4.28 -18.03
CA VAL A 376 -6.63 3.32 -18.67
C VAL A 376 -6.79 3.45 -20.18
N LYS A 377 -5.69 3.67 -20.88
CA LYS A 377 -5.62 3.65 -22.34
C LYS A 377 -4.76 2.48 -22.78
N ILE A 378 -5.24 1.72 -23.73
CA ILE A 378 -4.57 0.53 -24.26
C ILE A 378 -4.41 0.68 -25.76
N SER A 379 -3.19 0.69 -26.24
CA SER A 379 -2.86 0.84 -27.66
C SER A 379 -2.09 -0.39 -28.13
N PRO A 380 -2.60 -1.14 -29.11
CA PRO A 380 -1.87 -2.29 -29.65
C PRO A 380 -0.54 -1.87 -30.26
N ILE A 381 0.48 -2.70 -30.05
CA ILE A 381 1.82 -2.53 -30.64
C ILE A 381 2.09 -3.70 -31.58
N GLU A 382 2.30 -3.43 -32.88
CA GLU A 382 2.65 -4.47 -33.84
C GLU A 382 4.07 -4.99 -33.66
N THR A 383 5.00 -4.07 -33.33
CA THR A 383 6.41 -4.41 -33.12
C THR A 383 6.83 -4.00 -31.71
N PRO A 384 6.97 -4.97 -30.77
CA PRO A 384 7.45 -4.72 -29.41
C PRO A 384 8.81 -4.03 -29.43
N GLN A 385 8.99 -3.00 -28.61
CA GLN A 385 10.27 -2.28 -28.50
C GLN A 385 11.20 -2.94 -27.47
N VAL A 386 10.65 -3.35 -26.34
CA VAL A 386 11.40 -3.94 -25.23
C VAL A 386 11.05 -5.42 -25.05
N LEU A 387 9.75 -5.76 -25.02
CA LEU A 387 9.31 -7.14 -24.82
C LEU A 387 9.34 -7.97 -26.12
N THR A 388 10.52 -8.02 -26.75
CA THR A 388 10.75 -8.83 -27.95
C THR A 388 10.71 -10.34 -27.63
N ASP A 389 10.64 -11.19 -28.67
CA ASP A 389 10.70 -12.64 -28.46
C ASP A 389 11.97 -13.11 -27.74
N ASN A 390 13.09 -12.44 -27.96
CA ASN A 390 14.35 -12.76 -27.29
C ASN A 390 14.28 -12.38 -25.81
N THR A 391 13.83 -11.18 -25.50
CA THR A 391 13.66 -10.70 -24.12
C THR A 391 12.74 -11.63 -23.30
N ILE A 392 11.58 -12.02 -23.89
CA ILE A 392 10.61 -12.90 -23.22
C ILE A 392 11.20 -14.26 -22.87
N ARG A 393 12.06 -14.83 -23.72
CA ARG A 393 12.68 -16.15 -23.45
C ARG A 393 13.62 -16.14 -22.24
N GLU A 394 14.18 -14.99 -21.91
CA GLU A 394 15.10 -14.81 -20.77
C GLU A 394 14.36 -14.57 -19.46
N ILE A 395 13.08 -14.19 -19.51
CA ILE A 395 12.28 -13.87 -18.33
C ILE A 395 11.61 -15.14 -17.77
N SER A 396 11.89 -15.42 -16.50
CA SER A 396 11.19 -16.49 -15.78
C SER A 396 9.80 -16.00 -15.33
N VAL A 397 8.76 -16.59 -15.92
CA VAL A 397 7.36 -16.33 -15.51
C VAL A 397 6.93 -17.13 -14.28
N LYS A 398 7.75 -18.08 -13.82
CA LYS A 398 7.52 -18.81 -12.57
C LYS A 398 8.35 -18.17 -11.47
N PRO A 399 7.72 -17.65 -10.40
CA PRO A 399 8.46 -17.05 -9.31
C PRO A 399 9.22 -18.11 -8.52
N ASN A 400 10.39 -17.76 -8.02
CA ASN A 400 11.03 -18.47 -6.93
C ASN A 400 10.66 -17.81 -5.59
N ASN A 401 10.87 -18.51 -4.48
CA ASN A 401 10.49 -18.02 -3.16
C ASN A 401 11.15 -16.67 -2.79
N ASN A 402 12.33 -16.38 -3.34
CA ASN A 402 13.03 -15.14 -3.00
C ASN A 402 12.37 -13.91 -3.63
N VAL A 403 11.97 -13.97 -4.92
CA VAL A 403 11.33 -12.83 -5.59
C VAL A 403 9.90 -12.57 -5.11
N LEU A 404 9.28 -13.54 -4.41
CA LEU A 404 7.97 -13.35 -3.78
C LEU A 404 8.05 -12.65 -2.43
N LYS A 405 9.22 -12.63 -1.78
CA LYS A 405 9.42 -11.90 -0.52
C LYS A 405 9.51 -10.40 -0.78
N LEU A 406 9.15 -9.63 0.23
CA LEU A 406 9.32 -8.20 0.22
C LEU A 406 10.59 -7.82 0.98
N LYS A 407 11.28 -6.79 0.50
CA LYS A 407 12.40 -6.17 1.21
C LYS A 407 11.91 -5.03 2.08
N TYR A 408 12.45 -4.96 3.27
CA TYR A 408 12.39 -3.80 4.13
C TYR A 408 13.81 -3.25 4.28
N ASP A 409 14.04 -2.02 3.84
CA ASP A 409 15.37 -1.36 3.83
C ASP A 409 15.47 -0.24 4.88
N GLY A 410 14.69 -0.30 5.95
CA GLY A 410 14.77 0.61 7.08
C GLY A 410 14.67 2.09 6.69
N ASN A 411 13.54 2.54 6.18
CA ASN A 411 13.34 3.94 5.84
C ASN A 411 13.61 4.86 7.03
N LYS A 412 13.28 4.41 8.24
CA LYS A 412 13.48 5.13 9.50
C LYS A 412 14.39 4.39 10.49
N GLY A 413 14.24 3.07 10.65
CA GLY A 413 15.05 2.25 11.55
C GLY A 413 16.39 1.80 10.93
N PRO A 414 17.43 1.48 11.80
CA PRO A 414 18.75 1.08 11.33
C PRO A 414 18.82 -0.43 11.02
N TRP A 415 17.82 -1.01 10.37
CA TRP A 415 17.76 -2.44 10.06
C TRP A 415 17.21 -2.73 8.67
N ARG A 416 17.57 -3.90 8.15
CA ARG A 416 17.10 -4.46 6.88
C ARG A 416 16.74 -5.92 7.06
N PHE A 417 15.69 -6.35 6.38
CA PHE A 417 15.27 -7.75 6.36
C PHE A 417 14.37 -8.03 5.16
N SER A 418 14.07 -9.30 4.94
CA SER A 418 13.02 -9.73 4.03
C SER A 418 11.88 -10.37 4.82
N HIS A 419 10.66 -10.22 4.34
CA HIS A 419 9.47 -10.83 4.94
C HIS A 419 8.53 -11.37 3.88
N ASP A 420 7.64 -12.26 4.26
CA ASP A 420 6.59 -12.75 3.38
C ASP A 420 5.51 -11.67 3.18
N ARG A 421 4.72 -11.80 2.10
CA ARG A 421 3.74 -10.78 1.69
C ARG A 421 2.55 -10.64 2.63
N ASP A 422 2.33 -11.60 3.51
CA ASP A 422 1.30 -11.56 4.55
C ASP A 422 1.74 -10.84 5.84
N TRP A 423 2.98 -10.32 5.87
CA TRP A 423 3.46 -9.37 6.85
C TRP A 423 3.35 -7.94 6.33
N TYR A 424 2.69 -7.08 7.07
CA TYR A 424 2.45 -5.67 6.73
C TYR A 424 3.17 -4.76 7.71
N VAL A 425 3.93 -3.79 7.21
CA VAL A 425 4.54 -2.74 8.06
C VAL A 425 3.43 -1.83 8.54
N PHE A 426 3.08 -1.95 9.82
CA PHE A 426 2.01 -1.18 10.46
C PHE A 426 2.50 0.17 10.99
N GLN A 427 3.71 0.19 11.55
CA GLN A 427 4.37 1.39 12.07
C GLN A 427 5.86 1.35 11.75
N ASP A 428 6.42 2.49 11.39
CA ASP A 428 7.83 2.63 11.04
C ASP A 428 8.37 3.94 11.62
N ASP A 429 9.07 3.84 12.75
CA ASP A 429 9.72 4.94 13.45
C ASP A 429 11.23 4.72 13.54
N PRO A 430 12.04 5.77 13.81
CA PRO A 430 13.51 5.63 13.89
C PRO A 430 14.01 4.60 14.91
N GLN A 431 13.23 4.32 15.94
CA GLN A 431 13.58 3.42 17.03
C GLN A 431 12.79 2.11 17.03
N THR A 432 11.67 2.05 16.31
CA THR A 432 10.77 0.90 16.36
C THR A 432 10.07 0.68 15.01
N THR A 433 10.04 -0.56 14.56
CA THR A 433 9.21 -1.00 13.43
C THR A 433 8.25 -2.06 13.91
N ILE A 434 6.96 -1.91 13.58
CA ILE A 434 5.92 -2.88 13.92
C ILE A 434 5.37 -3.47 12.63
N LEU A 435 5.40 -4.80 12.54
CA LEU A 435 4.74 -5.54 11.47
C LEU A 435 3.59 -6.36 12.05
N ARG A 436 2.56 -6.56 11.24
CA ARG A 436 1.41 -7.43 11.55
C ARG A 436 1.23 -8.46 10.45
N LYS A 437 1.05 -9.73 10.86
CA LYS A 437 0.79 -10.84 9.95
C LYS A 437 -0.71 -11.10 9.88
N LEU A 438 -1.24 -11.15 8.65
CA LEU A 438 -2.61 -11.54 8.41
C LEU A 438 -2.68 -12.93 7.75
N HIS A 439 -3.70 -13.69 8.13
CA HIS A 439 -4.11 -14.88 7.40
C HIS A 439 -5.60 -14.82 7.14
N LYS A 440 -6.01 -14.76 5.87
CA LYS A 440 -7.42 -14.61 5.44
C LYS A 440 -8.14 -13.42 6.10
N GLY A 441 -7.42 -12.32 6.32
CA GLY A 441 -7.94 -11.10 6.93
C GLY A 441 -7.90 -11.06 8.45
N GLU A 442 -7.56 -12.16 9.14
CA GLU A 442 -7.43 -12.23 10.59
C GLU A 442 -5.99 -11.95 11.03
N LEU A 443 -5.83 -11.27 12.17
CA LEU A 443 -4.53 -11.00 12.75
C LEU A 443 -3.96 -12.26 13.39
N VAL A 444 -2.85 -12.76 12.86
CA VAL A 444 -2.15 -13.96 13.36
C VAL A 444 -1.07 -13.60 14.35
N ALA A 445 -0.27 -12.57 14.05
CA ALA A 445 0.86 -12.19 14.87
C ALA A 445 1.22 -10.72 14.68
N GLN A 446 1.89 -10.15 15.70
CA GLN A 446 2.56 -8.87 15.62
C GLN A 446 4.06 -9.07 15.86
N CYS A 447 4.90 -8.42 15.05
CA CYS A 447 6.35 -8.39 15.24
C CYS A 447 6.77 -6.96 15.57
N ASN A 448 7.49 -6.79 16.67
CA ASN A 448 8.07 -5.51 17.08
C ASN A 448 9.59 -5.61 16.98
N ILE A 449 10.21 -4.69 16.25
CA ILE A 449 11.66 -4.59 16.09
C ILE A 449 12.08 -3.27 16.72
N ALA A 450 13.06 -3.31 17.63
CA ALA A 450 13.52 -2.09 18.30
C ALA A 450 15.05 -2.05 18.42
N ASP A 451 15.59 -0.84 18.29
CA ASP A 451 16.99 -0.55 18.57
C ASP A 451 17.20 -0.41 20.09
N MET A 452 18.09 -1.22 20.64
CA MET A 452 18.46 -1.22 22.05
C MET A 452 19.73 -0.41 22.33
N GLY A 453 20.33 0.16 21.27
CA GLY A 453 21.59 0.88 21.36
C GLY A 453 22.80 -0.04 21.50
N LYS A 454 23.91 0.54 21.94
CA LYS A 454 25.21 -0.14 22.07
C LYS A 454 25.54 -0.47 23.51
N VAL A 455 25.96 -1.71 23.74
CA VAL A 455 26.42 -2.19 25.06
C VAL A 455 27.90 -2.52 25.03
N ASP A 456 28.55 -2.47 26.18
CA ASP A 456 29.89 -3.00 26.34
C ASP A 456 29.81 -4.55 26.35
N ILE A 457 30.50 -5.19 25.41
CA ILE A 457 30.52 -6.65 25.25
C ILE A 457 30.98 -7.36 26.53
N LYS A 458 31.84 -6.71 27.34
CA LYS A 458 32.35 -7.28 28.60
C LYS A 458 31.29 -7.33 29.70
N THR A 459 30.34 -6.43 29.66
CA THR A 459 29.25 -6.31 30.66
C THR A 459 27.88 -6.70 30.12
N MET A 460 27.87 -7.28 28.93
CA MET A 460 26.65 -7.73 28.26
C MET A 460 25.84 -8.70 29.13
N THR A 461 24.53 -8.62 29.07
CA THR A 461 23.62 -9.54 29.73
C THR A 461 23.88 -11.01 29.28
N ASN A 462 23.63 -11.96 30.15
CA ASN A 462 23.61 -13.39 29.78
C ASN A 462 22.17 -13.90 29.68
N LEU A 463 22.00 -15.11 29.16
CA LEU A 463 20.67 -15.68 28.92
C LEU A 463 19.83 -15.80 30.21
N ASP A 464 20.42 -16.18 31.36
CA ASP A 464 19.67 -16.30 32.61
C ASP A 464 19.19 -14.95 33.15
N LYS A 465 20.05 -13.94 33.06
CA LYS A 465 19.66 -12.57 33.41
C LYS A 465 18.57 -12.04 32.48
N PHE A 466 18.69 -12.29 31.17
CA PHE A 466 17.69 -11.91 30.19
C PHE A 466 16.33 -12.57 30.46
N LYS A 467 16.29 -13.88 30.75
CA LYS A 467 15.04 -14.59 31.15
C LYS A 467 14.40 -13.97 32.36
N LYS A 468 15.19 -13.59 33.37
CA LYS A 468 14.68 -12.95 34.58
C LYS A 468 14.11 -11.56 34.26
N GLU A 469 14.83 -10.74 33.49
CA GLU A 469 14.36 -9.41 33.07
C GLU A 469 13.04 -9.46 32.31
N LEU A 470 12.89 -10.47 31.42
CA LEU A 470 11.64 -10.71 30.69
C LEU A 470 10.49 -11.10 31.64
N ALA A 471 10.73 -12.03 32.56
CA ALA A 471 9.71 -12.44 33.54
C ALA A 471 9.29 -11.27 34.44
N ASP A 472 10.25 -10.49 34.95
CA ASP A 472 9.99 -9.31 35.76
C ASP A 472 9.23 -8.24 34.97
N GLY A 473 9.57 -8.03 33.68
CA GLY A 473 8.91 -7.07 32.79
C GLY A 473 7.49 -7.44 32.43
N LEU A 474 7.19 -8.71 32.19
CA LEU A 474 5.83 -9.20 31.94
C LEU A 474 4.96 -9.18 33.20
N GLY A 475 5.55 -9.29 34.39
CA GLY A 475 4.86 -9.20 35.67
C GLY A 475 3.67 -10.18 35.76
N LYS A 476 2.46 -9.65 35.97
CA LYS A 476 1.23 -10.46 36.07
C LYS A 476 0.85 -11.21 34.79
N ASN A 477 1.37 -10.80 33.64
CA ASN A 477 1.10 -11.41 32.33
C ASN A 477 2.00 -12.62 32.08
N PHE A 478 3.07 -12.79 32.87
CA PHE A 478 4.00 -13.90 32.76
C PHE A 478 3.35 -15.20 33.23
N GLY A 479 3.43 -16.23 32.41
CA GLY A 479 3.03 -17.60 32.78
C GLY A 479 4.24 -18.50 32.98
N LYS A 480 4.89 -18.90 31.89
CA LYS A 480 6.06 -19.80 31.94
C LYS A 480 6.99 -19.56 30.76
N ILE A 481 8.29 -19.84 30.97
CA ILE A 481 9.24 -19.98 29.89
C ILE A 481 9.05 -21.37 29.27
N VAL A 482 8.78 -21.42 27.97
CA VAL A 482 8.60 -22.66 27.20
C VAL A 482 9.95 -23.18 26.69
N ALA A 483 10.78 -22.26 26.17
CA ALA A 483 12.12 -22.57 25.68
C ALA A 483 13.03 -21.36 25.84
N ALA A 484 14.32 -21.58 25.95
CA ALA A 484 15.32 -20.53 25.92
C ALA A 484 16.64 -21.10 25.38
N GLU A 485 17.25 -20.39 24.43
CA GLU A 485 18.51 -20.80 23.80
C GLU A 485 19.42 -19.61 23.49
N GLU A 486 20.71 -19.91 23.40
CA GLU A 486 21.74 -18.99 22.94
C GLU A 486 22.43 -19.60 21.72
N HIS A 487 22.52 -18.85 20.64
CA HIS A 487 23.25 -19.28 19.44
C HIS A 487 23.88 -18.08 18.70
N THR A 488 24.75 -18.39 17.74
CA THR A 488 25.32 -17.39 16.84
C THR A 488 24.88 -17.69 15.43
N ASN A 489 24.29 -16.71 14.73
CA ASN A 489 23.87 -16.90 13.36
C ASN A 489 25.03 -16.75 12.36
N LYS A 490 24.76 -17.00 11.06
CA LYS A 490 25.76 -16.91 9.98
C LYS A 490 26.33 -15.51 9.79
N SER A 491 25.61 -14.47 10.20
CA SER A 491 26.06 -13.07 10.15
C SER A 491 26.93 -12.67 11.35
N GLY A 492 27.20 -13.61 12.28
CA GLY A 492 28.01 -13.37 13.47
C GLY A 492 27.26 -12.68 14.60
N TYR A 493 25.93 -12.58 14.53
CA TYR A 493 25.15 -12.03 15.65
C TYR A 493 24.97 -13.10 16.73
N LYS A 494 25.27 -12.73 17.97
CA LYS A 494 24.90 -13.50 19.16
C LYS A 494 23.42 -13.26 19.43
N ILE A 495 22.63 -14.34 19.55
CA ILE A 495 21.19 -14.28 19.69
C ILE A 495 20.77 -15.03 20.96
N PHE A 496 19.96 -14.37 21.79
CA PHE A 496 19.19 -15.03 22.85
C PHE A 496 17.75 -15.12 22.39
N THR A 497 17.25 -16.35 22.23
CA THR A 497 15.86 -16.64 21.92
C THR A 497 15.16 -17.13 23.17
N VAL A 498 14.05 -16.50 23.58
CA VAL A 498 13.25 -16.92 24.73
C VAL A 498 11.77 -16.94 24.36
N LEU A 499 11.15 -18.11 24.51
CA LEU A 499 9.72 -18.33 24.28
C LEU A 499 9.00 -18.32 25.62
N ILE A 500 7.99 -17.47 25.75
CA ILE A 500 7.20 -17.30 26.98
C ILE A 500 5.73 -17.45 26.65
N ASP A 501 5.04 -18.32 27.38
CA ASP A 501 3.56 -18.35 27.41
C ASP A 501 3.06 -17.54 28.59
N GLY A 502 1.96 -16.83 28.39
CA GLY A 502 1.28 -16.09 29.44
C GLY A 502 -0.06 -15.54 28.95
N THR A 503 -0.60 -14.57 29.67
CA THR A 503 -1.95 -14.04 29.41
C THR A 503 -1.99 -12.53 29.54
N VAL A 504 -2.73 -11.88 28.65
CA VAL A 504 -3.08 -10.46 28.75
C VAL A 504 -4.60 -10.39 28.79
N GLU A 505 -5.16 -9.88 29.89
CA GLU A 505 -6.60 -9.94 30.15
C GLU A 505 -7.08 -11.41 30.12
N GLU A 506 -7.86 -11.79 29.11
CA GLU A 506 -8.35 -13.17 28.92
C GLU A 506 -7.67 -13.90 27.76
N LEU A 507 -6.77 -13.20 27.01
CA LEU A 507 -6.10 -13.77 25.84
C LEU A 507 -4.85 -14.53 26.25
N SER A 508 -4.73 -15.78 25.82
CA SER A 508 -3.51 -16.58 25.94
C SER A 508 -2.56 -16.21 24.79
N LEU A 509 -1.35 -15.78 25.16
CA LEU A 509 -0.36 -15.29 24.21
C LEU A 509 0.95 -16.06 24.33
N ARG A 510 1.67 -16.18 23.23
CA ARG A 510 3.08 -16.54 23.16
C ARG A 510 3.91 -15.36 22.71
N TRP A 511 4.92 -15.01 23.49
CA TRP A 511 5.98 -14.08 23.13
C TRP A 511 7.23 -14.87 22.72
N ILE A 512 7.81 -14.51 21.57
CA ILE A 512 9.08 -15.04 21.07
C ILE A 512 10.06 -13.88 21.03
N TYR A 513 10.90 -13.77 22.06
CA TYR A 513 11.91 -12.72 22.18
C TYR A 513 13.21 -13.17 21.53
N ASN A 514 13.76 -12.32 20.66
CA ASN A 514 15.08 -12.51 20.06
C ASN A 514 15.92 -11.27 20.32
N LEU A 515 16.86 -11.33 21.28
CA LEU A 515 17.83 -10.29 21.51
C LEU A 515 19.07 -10.60 20.67
N MET A 516 19.31 -9.77 19.68
CA MET A 516 20.46 -9.89 18.78
C MET A 516 21.54 -8.88 19.15
N THR A 517 22.81 -9.32 19.20
CA THR A 517 23.97 -8.48 19.46
C THR A 517 25.01 -8.71 18.38
N ASP A 518 25.49 -7.64 17.74
CA ASP A 518 26.58 -7.72 16.78
C ASP A 518 27.96 -7.72 17.45
N GLN A 519 29.01 -7.88 16.65
CA GLN A 519 30.40 -7.93 17.13
C GLN A 519 30.88 -6.62 17.75
N ASN A 520 30.18 -5.51 17.50
CA ASN A 520 30.51 -4.18 18.04
C ASN A 520 29.68 -3.82 19.28
N GLY A 521 28.82 -4.73 19.75
CA GLY A 521 27.93 -4.53 20.88
C GLY A 521 26.63 -3.80 20.54
N GLN A 522 26.34 -3.54 19.26
CA GLN A 522 25.05 -3.01 18.86
C GLN A 522 23.97 -4.06 19.09
N GLN A 523 22.86 -3.67 19.70
CA GLN A 523 21.77 -4.57 20.04
C GLN A 523 20.47 -4.17 19.38
N SER A 524 19.71 -5.18 18.97
CA SER A 524 18.30 -5.05 18.55
C SER A 524 17.49 -6.15 19.22
N VAL A 525 16.25 -5.85 19.57
CA VAL A 525 15.29 -6.84 20.03
C VAL A 525 14.20 -7.02 18.99
N ILE A 526 13.89 -8.26 18.67
CA ILE A 526 12.80 -8.65 17.78
C ILE A 526 11.84 -9.53 18.59
N VAL A 527 10.59 -9.10 18.71
CA VAL A 527 9.59 -9.80 19.51
C VAL A 527 8.39 -10.12 18.65
N PHE A 528 8.05 -11.39 18.55
CA PHE A 528 6.79 -11.84 17.97
C PHE A 528 5.79 -12.09 19.09
N VAL A 529 4.57 -11.61 18.90
CA VAL A 529 3.43 -11.82 19.79
C VAL A 529 2.37 -12.56 19.01
N VAL A 530 1.99 -13.74 19.47
CA VAL A 530 1.06 -14.65 18.78
C VAL A 530 0.00 -15.11 19.75
N GLU A 531 -1.27 -15.07 19.35
CA GLU A 531 -2.34 -15.71 20.14
C GLU A 531 -2.17 -17.23 20.09
N ALA A 532 -2.48 -17.90 21.21
CA ALA A 532 -2.26 -19.34 21.34
C ALA A 532 -3.02 -20.14 20.25
N ASP A 533 -4.19 -19.69 19.87
CA ASP A 533 -5.03 -20.32 18.85
C ASP A 533 -4.51 -20.12 17.43
N MET A 534 -3.61 -19.14 17.23
CA MET A 534 -3.01 -18.82 15.94
C MET A 534 -1.60 -19.38 15.74
N LEU A 535 -1.08 -20.17 16.70
CA LEU A 535 0.27 -20.72 16.62
C LEU A 535 0.48 -21.66 15.41
N GLU A 536 -0.55 -22.39 15.00
CA GLU A 536 -0.48 -23.25 13.80
C GLU A 536 -0.36 -22.41 12.53
N GLN A 537 -1.11 -21.32 12.41
CA GLN A 537 -1.06 -20.38 11.29
C GLN A 537 0.23 -19.54 11.28
N PHE A 538 0.80 -19.29 12.45
CA PHE A 538 2.08 -18.62 12.58
C PHE A 538 3.23 -19.53 12.09
N SER A 539 3.24 -20.81 12.48
CA SER A 539 4.24 -21.82 12.11
C SER A 539 5.68 -21.30 12.27
N ASP A 540 6.43 -21.19 11.18
CA ASP A 540 7.83 -20.73 11.07
C ASP A 540 7.95 -19.31 10.47
N ALA A 541 6.90 -18.49 10.60
CA ALA A 541 6.83 -17.17 9.97
C ALA A 541 7.88 -16.16 10.50
N ASP A 542 8.47 -16.40 11.67
CA ASP A 542 9.58 -15.64 12.22
C ASP A 542 10.93 -15.93 11.53
N GLU A 543 11.13 -17.18 11.05
CA GLU A 543 12.41 -17.63 10.53
C GLU A 543 12.93 -16.81 9.34
N VAL A 544 12.05 -16.44 8.40
CA VAL A 544 12.43 -15.68 7.21
C VAL A 544 13.00 -14.33 7.61
N LEU A 545 12.29 -13.63 8.50
CA LEU A 545 12.69 -12.32 9.00
C LEU A 545 14.02 -12.44 9.77
N LEU A 546 14.12 -13.37 10.73
CA LEU A 546 15.31 -13.56 11.56
C LEU A 546 16.55 -13.98 10.73
N LYS A 547 16.36 -14.84 9.73
CA LYS A 547 17.46 -15.31 8.85
C LYS A 547 18.01 -14.19 7.95
N THR A 548 17.21 -13.20 7.60
CA THR A 548 17.60 -12.13 6.67
C THR A 548 17.90 -10.81 7.37
N TYR A 549 17.64 -10.73 8.69
CA TYR A 549 17.81 -9.52 9.47
C TYR A 549 19.28 -9.06 9.52
N GLN A 550 19.47 -7.77 9.33
CA GLN A 550 20.76 -7.10 9.38
C GLN A 550 20.63 -5.78 10.12
N MET A 551 21.52 -5.54 11.09
CA MET A 551 21.67 -4.26 11.79
C MET A 551 22.51 -3.29 10.97
N GLY A 552 22.25 -1.99 11.14
CA GLY A 552 23.02 -0.91 10.50
C GLY A 552 22.39 -0.46 9.17
N LYS A 553 22.53 0.84 8.91
CA LYS A 553 22.22 1.44 7.60
C LYS A 553 23.35 1.09 6.62
N LYS A 554 23.01 1.04 5.34
CA LYS A 554 24.00 0.99 4.24
C LYS A 554 24.96 2.15 4.33
#